data_0520c29930c51a29f20183a813ad69f5
#
_entry.id   0520c29930c51a29f20183a813ad69f5
#
_cell.length_a   1.000
_cell.length_b   1.000
_cell.length_c   1.000
_cell.angle_alpha   90.00
_cell.angle_beta   90.00
_cell.angle_gamma   90.00
#
_symmetry.space_group_name_H-M   'P 1'
#
loop_
_entity.id
_entity.type
_entity.pdbx_description
1 polymer ?
#
loop_
_entity_poly.entity_id
_entity_poly.type
_entity_poly.pdbx_seq_one_letter_code
_entity_poly.pdbx_strand_id
1 'polypeptide(L)'
;TSNTRSNTFGWLGQFPHFREWIGTRVMQQMAAHGYSITNKTWEDTVAISRDDFDDDILGIYSPIFQEMGRAAGCFPDELVFQALANADKTACYDGQNFFDPEHPVYEKVDGTGKMVPVSNLFTLKVGAAGATTDYTGPGWYLMDCTRVIKPLIYQNRRNPELVMQADPKTGVTFTDNQIVFGASLRSNVGYGFWQMAQMMKAPLNSD
;
A
#
# COMPACT_ATOMS: atom_id res chain seq x y z
N THR A 1 -5.52 12.08 -4.84
CA THR A 1 -4.62 13.17 -4.39
C THR A 1 -4.97 13.52 -2.96
N SER A 2 -3.98 13.60 -2.07
CA SER A 2 -4.16 13.99 -0.67
C SER A 2 -3.90 15.47 -0.49
N ASN A 3 -4.71 16.14 0.35
CA ASN A 3 -4.56 17.58 0.63
C ASN A 3 -4.11 17.88 2.07
N THR A 4 -3.93 16.85 2.91
CA THR A 4 -3.58 16.96 4.32
C THR A 4 -2.40 16.06 4.69
N ARG A 5 -1.87 16.19 5.92
CA ARG A 5 -0.80 15.32 6.43
C ARG A 5 -1.22 13.85 6.48
N SER A 6 -2.47 13.60 6.86
CA SER A 6 -3.10 12.29 6.85
C SER A 6 -4.53 12.42 6.34
N ASN A 7 -5.00 11.45 5.58
CA ASN A 7 -6.39 11.36 5.21
C ASN A 7 -7.06 10.28 6.07
N THR A 8 -8.16 10.64 6.69
CA THR A 8 -9.02 9.69 7.38
C THR A 8 -10.13 9.27 6.43
N PHE A 9 -10.24 7.98 6.21
CA PHE A 9 -11.29 7.39 5.41
C PHE A 9 -12.34 6.84 6.37
N GLY A 10 -13.56 7.35 6.27
CA GLY A 10 -14.71 6.77 6.96
C GLY A 10 -15.27 5.63 6.13
N TRP A 11 -15.21 4.42 6.65
CA TRP A 11 -15.74 3.23 6.00
C TRP A 11 -17.02 2.80 6.67
N LEU A 12 -17.95 2.34 5.86
CA LEU A 12 -19.12 1.62 6.35
C LEU A 12 -18.71 0.14 6.47
N GLY A 13 -18.82 -0.43 7.67
CA GLY A 13 -18.30 -1.77 7.96
C GLY A 13 -18.92 -2.91 7.15
N GLN A 14 -20.04 -2.67 6.49
CA GLN A 14 -20.72 -3.64 5.64
C GLN A 14 -21.33 -2.96 4.41
N PHE A 15 -21.34 -3.69 3.27
CA PHE A 15 -22.08 -3.26 2.09
C PHE A 15 -23.56 -3.58 2.23
N PRO A 16 -24.46 -2.66 1.81
CA PRO A 16 -25.88 -2.95 1.77
C PRO A 16 -26.18 -4.06 0.76
N HIS A 17 -26.90 -5.08 1.17
CA HIS A 17 -27.39 -6.16 0.31
C HIS A 17 -28.90 -6.07 0.15
N PHE A 18 -29.39 -6.38 -1.04
CA PHE A 18 -30.82 -6.55 -1.27
C PHE A 18 -31.29 -7.82 -0.57
N ARG A 19 -32.44 -7.72 0.11
CA ARG A 19 -33.15 -8.85 0.69
C ARG A 19 -34.60 -8.85 0.19
N GLU A 20 -35.25 -9.98 0.26
CA GLU A 20 -36.68 -10.05 -0.01
C GLU A 20 -37.44 -9.20 0.99
N TRP A 21 -38.37 -8.39 0.51
CA TRP A 21 -39.18 -7.53 1.36
C TRP A 21 -40.39 -8.30 1.94
N ILE A 22 -40.23 -8.78 3.15
CA ILE A 22 -41.30 -9.42 3.93
C ILE A 22 -41.51 -8.61 5.19
N GLY A 23 -42.71 -8.03 5.36
CA GLY A 23 -43.04 -7.20 6.53
C GLY A 23 -42.56 -5.76 6.45
N THR A 24 -42.07 -5.19 7.55
CA THR A 24 -41.56 -3.81 7.64
C THR A 24 -40.13 -3.70 7.06
N ARG A 25 -39.78 -2.51 6.57
CA ARG A 25 -38.38 -2.23 6.14
C ARG A 25 -37.45 -2.35 7.34
N VAL A 26 -36.39 -3.14 7.20
CA VAL A 26 -35.28 -3.19 8.18
C VAL A 26 -34.24 -2.16 7.77
N MET A 27 -33.97 -1.21 8.67
CA MET A 27 -32.88 -0.26 8.50
C MET A 27 -31.56 -0.95 8.84
N GLN A 28 -30.63 -0.97 7.90
CA GLN A 28 -29.28 -1.44 8.13
C GLN A 28 -28.51 -0.36 8.89
N GLN A 29 -28.03 -0.69 10.08
CA GLN A 29 -27.13 0.20 10.81
C GLN A 29 -25.72 0.03 10.27
N MET A 30 -25.17 1.11 9.74
CA MET A 30 -23.82 1.12 9.20
C MET A 30 -22.89 1.68 10.27
N ALA A 31 -22.01 0.84 10.81
CA ALA A 31 -20.95 1.29 11.70
C ALA A 31 -19.87 2.01 10.88
N ALA A 32 -19.60 3.26 11.25
CA ALA A 32 -18.51 4.00 10.62
C ALA A 32 -17.18 3.61 11.30
N HIS A 33 -16.26 3.06 10.53
CA HIS A 33 -14.89 2.82 10.95
C HIS A 33 -13.98 3.88 10.35
N GLY A 34 -13.12 4.47 11.18
CA GLY A 34 -12.12 5.44 10.72
C GLY A 34 -10.78 4.75 10.49
N TYR A 35 -10.24 4.84 9.28
CA TYR A 35 -8.89 4.40 8.97
C TYR A 35 -8.09 5.58 8.42
N SER A 36 -6.88 5.80 8.96
CA SER A 36 -6.06 6.94 8.61
C SER A 36 -4.77 6.53 7.91
N ILE A 37 -4.53 7.08 6.71
CA ILE A 37 -3.28 6.92 5.98
C ILE A 37 -2.47 8.20 6.15
N THR A 38 -1.33 8.11 6.83
CA THR A 38 -0.41 9.23 7.03
C THR A 38 0.63 9.24 5.92
N ASN A 39 0.74 10.36 5.21
CA ASN A 39 1.74 10.54 4.15
C ASN A 39 3.16 10.56 4.73
N LYS A 40 4.06 9.84 4.06
CA LYS A 40 5.50 9.86 4.32
C LYS A 40 6.21 10.67 3.24
N THR A 41 7.32 11.30 3.61
CA THR A 41 8.21 11.96 2.65
C THR A 41 9.34 11.01 2.31
N TRP A 42 9.60 10.89 1.02
CA TRP A 42 10.64 10.04 0.46
C TRP A 42 11.59 10.95 -0.31
N GLU A 43 12.85 10.62 -0.31
CA GLU A 43 13.89 11.36 -1.02
C GLU A 43 14.95 10.41 -1.56
N ASP A 44 15.59 10.85 -2.63
CA ASP A 44 16.78 10.25 -3.20
C ASP A 44 17.70 11.39 -3.64
N THR A 45 18.96 11.36 -3.18
CA THR A 45 19.88 12.46 -3.36
C THR A 45 21.23 11.95 -3.84
N VAL A 46 21.72 12.50 -4.93
CA VAL A 46 23.04 12.21 -5.51
C VAL A 46 23.88 13.48 -5.53
N ALA A 47 25.09 13.38 -5.00
CA ALA A 47 26.09 14.45 -5.06
C ALA A 47 27.23 14.04 -5.98
N ILE A 48 27.64 14.95 -6.85
CA ILE A 48 28.73 14.75 -7.83
C ILE A 48 29.72 15.88 -7.65
N SER A 49 31.03 15.57 -7.66
CA SER A 49 32.06 16.61 -7.72
C SER A 49 31.82 17.50 -8.94
N ARG A 50 31.90 18.80 -8.74
CA ARG A 50 31.72 19.76 -9.83
C ARG A 50 32.77 19.57 -10.92
N ASP A 51 34.04 19.30 -10.54
CA ASP A 51 35.12 19.08 -11.47
C ASP A 51 34.87 17.82 -12.32
N ASP A 52 34.39 16.72 -11.67
CA ASP A 52 34.07 15.49 -12.39
C ASP A 52 32.86 15.67 -13.32
N PHE A 53 31.88 16.51 -12.93
CA PHE A 53 30.72 16.82 -13.77
C PHE A 53 31.11 17.69 -15.00
N ASP A 54 31.97 18.69 -14.79
CA ASP A 54 32.44 19.58 -15.85
C ASP A 54 33.35 18.82 -16.83
N ASP A 55 34.12 17.81 -16.35
CA ASP A 55 35.04 16.98 -17.13
C ASP A 55 34.37 15.69 -17.68
N ASP A 56 33.04 15.54 -17.57
CA ASP A 56 32.32 14.34 -18.04
C ASP A 56 32.22 14.27 -19.57
N ILE A 57 33.36 13.99 -20.20
CA ILE A 57 33.47 13.81 -21.66
C ILE A 57 32.67 12.57 -22.14
N LEU A 58 32.51 11.58 -21.31
CA LEU A 58 31.83 10.31 -21.63
C LEU A 58 30.31 10.32 -21.38
N GLY A 59 29.81 11.34 -20.69
CA GLY A 59 28.38 11.47 -20.38
C GLY A 59 27.89 10.40 -19.43
N ILE A 60 28.71 9.92 -18.49
CA ILE A 60 28.41 8.82 -17.58
C ILE A 60 27.34 9.19 -16.55
N TYR A 61 27.16 10.47 -16.28
CA TYR A 61 26.16 10.93 -15.29
C TYR A 61 24.74 10.99 -15.86
N SER A 62 24.56 11.16 -17.16
CA SER A 62 23.25 11.21 -17.79
C SER A 62 22.40 9.95 -17.56
N PRO A 63 22.93 8.71 -17.68
CA PRO A 63 22.20 7.50 -17.33
C PRO A 63 21.76 7.43 -15.87
N ILE A 64 22.54 7.97 -14.93
CA ILE A 64 22.21 7.98 -13.49
C ILE A 64 20.94 8.80 -13.26
N PHE A 65 20.82 9.97 -13.88
CA PHE A 65 19.63 10.81 -13.77
C PHE A 65 18.40 10.18 -14.43
N GLN A 66 18.59 9.47 -15.53
CA GLN A 66 17.50 8.72 -16.17
C GLN A 66 17.00 7.59 -15.26
N GLU A 67 17.91 6.85 -14.61
CA GLU A 67 17.54 5.81 -13.66
C GLU A 67 16.85 6.38 -12.39
N MET A 68 17.32 7.53 -11.87
CA MET A 68 16.65 8.23 -10.78
C MET A 68 15.20 8.61 -11.16
N GLY A 69 15.00 9.12 -12.39
CA GLY A 69 13.67 9.42 -12.90
C GLY A 69 12.79 8.17 -13.05
N ARG A 70 13.37 7.07 -13.54
CA ARG A 70 12.68 5.78 -13.65
C ARG A 70 12.31 5.22 -12.28
N ALA A 71 13.22 5.25 -11.32
CA ALA A 71 12.99 4.81 -9.95
C ALA A 71 11.85 5.60 -9.30
N ALA A 72 11.85 6.94 -9.45
CA ALA A 72 10.77 7.78 -8.96
C ALA A 72 9.41 7.45 -9.59
N GLY A 73 9.39 7.05 -10.87
CA GLY A 73 8.20 6.61 -11.58
C GLY A 73 7.67 5.25 -11.12
N CYS A 74 8.55 4.30 -10.77
CA CYS A 74 8.20 2.96 -10.30
C CYS A 74 7.90 2.90 -8.79
N PHE A 75 8.32 3.90 -8.03
CA PHE A 75 8.19 3.90 -6.58
C PHE A 75 6.76 3.70 -6.04
N PRO A 76 5.69 4.22 -6.67
CA PRO A 76 4.33 3.90 -6.28
C PRO A 76 4.02 2.40 -6.28
N ASP A 77 4.53 1.68 -7.29
CA ASP A 77 4.34 0.23 -7.39
C ASP A 77 5.08 -0.50 -6.27
N GLU A 78 6.31 -0.07 -5.95
CA GLU A 78 7.09 -0.63 -4.84
C GLU A 78 6.33 -0.48 -3.52
N LEU A 79 5.76 0.69 -3.23
CA LEU A 79 4.97 0.93 -2.03
C LEU A 79 3.72 0.03 -1.97
N VAL A 80 3.03 -0.15 -3.10
CA VAL A 80 1.84 -1.00 -3.19
C VAL A 80 2.22 -2.46 -2.94
N PHE A 81 3.27 -2.97 -3.57
CA PHE A 81 3.70 -4.35 -3.39
C PHE A 81 4.29 -4.60 -2.00
N GLN A 82 5.00 -3.64 -1.41
CA GLN A 82 5.45 -3.73 -0.01
C GLN A 82 4.27 -3.78 0.97
N ALA A 83 3.24 -2.96 0.75
CA ALA A 83 2.02 -3.02 1.56
C ALA A 83 1.33 -4.38 1.40
N LEU A 84 1.23 -4.92 0.19
CA LEU A 84 0.65 -6.22 -0.07
C LEU A 84 1.43 -7.35 0.60
N ALA A 85 2.75 -7.32 0.53
CA ALA A 85 3.63 -8.31 1.18
C ALA A 85 3.55 -8.31 2.71
N ASN A 86 3.15 -7.18 3.31
CA ASN A 86 2.99 -7.04 4.76
C ASN A 86 1.52 -7.06 5.21
N ALA A 87 0.60 -7.36 4.33
CA ALA A 87 -0.83 -7.25 4.58
C ALA A 87 -1.38 -8.30 5.55
N ASP A 88 -0.66 -9.41 5.74
CA ASP A 88 -0.95 -10.43 6.75
C ASP A 88 -0.39 -10.09 8.16
N LYS A 89 0.28 -8.94 8.30
CA LYS A 89 0.91 -8.47 9.54
C LYS A 89 0.52 -7.04 9.91
N THR A 90 -0.23 -6.37 9.07
CA THR A 90 -0.57 -4.95 9.24
C THR A 90 -2.07 -4.79 9.38
N ALA A 91 -2.49 -4.16 10.49
CA ALA A 91 -3.88 -3.97 10.81
C ALA A 91 -4.59 -3.06 9.80
N CYS A 92 -5.83 -3.39 9.50
CA CYS A 92 -6.74 -2.59 8.70
C CYS A 92 -7.81 -1.87 9.57
N TYR A 93 -8.89 -1.40 8.96
CA TYR A 93 -9.87 -0.53 9.61
C TYR A 93 -10.71 -1.21 10.71
N ASP A 94 -10.79 -2.55 10.74
CA ASP A 94 -11.54 -3.32 11.73
C ASP A 94 -10.69 -3.80 12.92
N GLY A 95 -9.38 -3.47 12.90
CA GLY A 95 -8.42 -3.83 13.94
C GLY A 95 -7.74 -5.18 13.74
N GLN A 96 -8.19 -5.98 12.77
CA GLN A 96 -7.52 -7.20 12.34
C GLN A 96 -6.49 -6.88 11.26
N ASN A 97 -5.59 -7.82 10.93
CA ASN A 97 -4.72 -7.66 9.80
C ASN A 97 -5.54 -7.61 8.50
N PHE A 98 -4.99 -7.02 7.44
CA PHE A 98 -5.73 -6.93 6.17
C PHE A 98 -6.03 -8.31 5.56
N PHE A 99 -5.10 -9.25 5.68
CA PHE A 99 -5.37 -10.68 5.48
C PHE A 99 -5.36 -11.38 6.82
N ASP A 100 -6.52 -11.83 7.26
CA ASP A 100 -6.74 -12.42 8.58
C ASP A 100 -7.80 -13.52 8.50
N PRO A 101 -7.68 -14.59 9.29
CA PRO A 101 -8.70 -15.63 9.35
C PRO A 101 -9.95 -15.23 10.15
N GLU A 102 -9.94 -14.10 10.90
CA GLU A 102 -10.93 -13.80 11.94
C GLU A 102 -11.48 -12.37 11.86
N HIS A 103 -11.80 -11.86 10.67
CA HIS A 103 -12.46 -10.57 10.55
C HIS A 103 -13.84 -10.59 11.20
N PRO A 104 -14.16 -9.63 12.10
CA PRO A 104 -15.43 -9.59 12.79
C PRO A 104 -16.54 -9.10 11.86
N VAL A 105 -17.54 -9.94 11.58
CA VAL A 105 -18.71 -9.61 10.79
C VAL A 105 -19.97 -9.92 11.58
N TYR A 106 -20.96 -9.04 11.57
CA TYR A 106 -22.23 -9.32 12.20
C TYR A 106 -23.01 -10.37 11.41
N GLU A 107 -23.59 -11.34 12.12
CA GLU A 107 -24.40 -12.41 11.54
C GLU A 107 -25.62 -11.85 10.78
N LYS A 108 -26.18 -10.75 11.25
CA LYS A 108 -27.34 -10.12 10.64
C LYS A 108 -26.96 -8.85 9.87
N VAL A 109 -27.63 -8.65 8.75
CA VAL A 109 -27.44 -7.52 7.85
C VAL A 109 -27.78 -6.16 8.48
N ASP A 110 -28.54 -6.16 9.57
CA ASP A 110 -28.92 -4.96 10.33
C ASP A 110 -27.85 -4.50 11.34
N GLY A 111 -26.69 -5.19 11.36
CA GLY A 111 -25.61 -4.87 12.30
C GLY A 111 -25.88 -5.36 13.73
N THR A 112 -26.86 -6.24 13.92
CA THR A 112 -27.18 -6.85 15.20
C THR A 112 -26.83 -8.35 15.20
N GLY A 113 -26.86 -8.96 16.39
CA GLY A 113 -26.56 -10.38 16.54
C GLY A 113 -25.12 -10.62 16.96
N LYS A 114 -24.71 -11.88 16.82
CA LYS A 114 -23.38 -12.33 17.19
C LYS A 114 -22.36 -11.91 16.12
N MET A 115 -21.17 -11.48 16.51
CA MET A 115 -20.06 -11.35 15.58
C MET A 115 -19.55 -12.74 15.21
N VAL A 116 -19.40 -12.99 13.92
CA VAL A 116 -18.89 -14.25 13.34
C VAL A 116 -17.55 -13.95 12.67
N PRO A 117 -16.51 -14.75 12.91
CA PRO A 117 -15.24 -14.58 12.22
C PRO A 117 -15.38 -14.97 10.75
N VAL A 118 -14.90 -14.12 9.86
CA VAL A 118 -14.83 -14.37 8.42
C VAL A 118 -13.39 -14.29 7.98
N SER A 119 -12.93 -15.30 7.25
CA SER A 119 -11.56 -15.38 6.76
C SER A 119 -11.44 -14.86 5.33
N ASN A 120 -10.42 -14.06 5.08
CA ASN A 120 -9.90 -13.77 3.73
C ASN A 120 -8.45 -14.27 3.55
N LEU A 121 -7.95 -15.05 4.52
CA LEU A 121 -6.65 -15.70 4.50
C LEU A 121 -6.81 -17.21 4.57
N PHE A 122 -6.34 -17.92 3.56
CA PHE A 122 -6.34 -19.36 3.47
C PHE A 122 -4.91 -19.88 3.45
N THR A 123 -4.61 -20.86 4.32
CA THR A 123 -3.27 -21.46 4.38
C THR A 123 -3.40 -22.96 4.10
N LEU A 124 -2.68 -23.42 3.09
CA LEU A 124 -2.61 -24.83 2.76
C LEU A 124 -1.73 -25.56 3.79
N LYS A 125 -2.16 -26.74 4.20
CA LYS A 125 -1.34 -27.66 5.00
C LYS A 125 -0.43 -28.43 4.06
N VAL A 126 0.86 -28.50 4.39
CA VAL A 126 1.89 -29.17 3.57
C VAL A 126 2.50 -30.33 4.31
N GLY A 127 2.77 -31.43 3.58
CA GLY A 127 3.33 -32.69 4.10
C GLY A 127 2.55 -33.90 3.63
N ALA A 128 2.79 -35.06 4.29
CA ALA A 128 2.03 -36.26 4.02
C ALA A 128 0.54 -36.12 4.36
N ALA A 129 -0.29 -37.04 3.88
CA ALA A 129 -1.70 -37.07 4.19
C ALA A 129 -1.96 -36.96 5.70
N GLY A 130 -2.75 -35.95 6.12
CA GLY A 130 -2.98 -35.62 7.52
C GLY A 130 -1.98 -34.61 8.10
N ALA A 131 -1.15 -33.95 7.28
CA ALA A 131 -0.22 -32.91 7.74
C ALA A 131 -0.93 -31.76 8.45
N THR A 132 -0.31 -31.28 9.53
CA THR A 132 -0.79 -30.14 10.32
C THR A 132 0.06 -28.87 10.13
N THR A 133 1.17 -28.98 9.39
CA THR A 133 2.12 -27.87 9.20
C THR A 133 1.59 -26.91 8.14
N ASP A 134 1.51 -25.63 8.50
CA ASP A 134 1.11 -24.58 7.58
C ASP A 134 2.20 -24.27 6.56
N TYR A 135 1.80 -23.99 5.33
CA TYR A 135 2.71 -23.48 4.32
C TYR A 135 3.14 -22.05 4.67
N THR A 136 4.44 -21.79 4.71
CA THR A 136 5.03 -20.51 5.10
C THR A 136 5.64 -19.72 3.94
N GLY A 137 5.58 -20.24 2.72
CA GLY A 137 6.12 -19.59 1.52
C GLY A 137 5.23 -18.45 0.98
N PRO A 138 5.56 -17.96 -0.24
CA PRO A 138 4.79 -16.91 -0.89
C PRO A 138 3.32 -17.28 -1.10
N GLY A 139 2.45 -16.29 -1.09
CA GLY A 139 1.01 -16.47 -1.29
C GLY A 139 0.52 -16.00 -2.65
N TRP A 140 -0.66 -16.44 -2.99
CA TRP A 140 -1.46 -15.95 -4.12
C TRP A 140 -2.44 -14.90 -3.63
N TYR A 141 -2.65 -13.89 -4.45
CA TYR A 141 -3.56 -12.80 -4.14
C TYR A 141 -4.65 -12.73 -5.21
N LEU A 142 -5.90 -12.71 -4.78
CA LEU A 142 -7.06 -12.41 -5.63
C LEU A 142 -7.67 -11.11 -5.13
N MET A 143 -7.80 -10.11 -6.02
CA MET A 143 -8.31 -8.79 -5.66
C MET A 143 -9.39 -8.33 -6.65
N ASP A 144 -10.53 -7.91 -6.13
CA ASP A 144 -11.56 -7.21 -6.91
C ASP A 144 -11.24 -5.71 -6.96
N CYS A 145 -10.67 -5.29 -8.08
CA CYS A 145 -10.36 -3.88 -8.36
C CYS A 145 -11.45 -3.16 -9.17
N THR A 146 -12.63 -3.75 -9.36
CA THR A 146 -13.74 -3.13 -10.12
C THR A 146 -14.57 -2.17 -9.27
N ARG A 147 -14.58 -2.34 -7.97
CA ARG A 147 -15.37 -1.56 -7.01
C ARG A 147 -14.87 -0.11 -6.87
N VAL A 148 -15.74 0.76 -6.38
CA VAL A 148 -15.42 2.17 -6.13
C VAL A 148 -14.27 2.30 -5.15
N ILE A 149 -14.30 1.50 -4.06
CA ILE A 149 -13.23 1.44 -3.08
C ILE A 149 -12.38 0.21 -3.38
N LYS A 150 -11.11 0.44 -3.61
CA LYS A 150 -10.14 -0.60 -3.95
C LYS A 150 -9.60 -1.26 -2.68
N PRO A 151 -9.09 -2.51 -2.77
CA PRO A 151 -8.45 -3.19 -1.63
C PRO A 151 -7.21 -2.46 -1.12
N LEU A 152 -6.42 -1.85 -2.01
CA LEU A 152 -5.26 -1.03 -1.67
C LEU A 152 -5.48 0.40 -2.15
N ILE A 153 -5.03 1.37 -1.35
CA ILE A 153 -5.19 2.80 -1.62
C ILE A 153 -3.82 3.44 -1.66
N TYR A 154 -3.35 3.80 -2.87
CA TYR A 154 -2.20 4.66 -3.01
C TYR A 154 -2.63 6.12 -2.82
N GLN A 155 -2.03 6.79 -1.84
CA GLN A 155 -2.29 8.19 -1.51
C GLN A 155 -1.12 9.03 -1.95
N ASN A 156 -1.31 9.83 -3.01
CA ASN A 156 -0.30 10.77 -3.48
C ASN A 156 -0.59 12.18 -2.92
N ARG A 157 0.37 12.76 -2.23
CA ARG A 157 0.32 14.13 -1.70
C ARG A 157 1.14 15.10 -2.54
N ARG A 158 2.33 14.69 -2.98
CA ARG A 158 3.24 15.46 -3.83
C ARG A 158 3.92 14.52 -4.81
N ASN A 159 3.81 14.86 -6.09
CA ASN A 159 4.51 14.14 -7.15
C ASN A 159 6.03 14.23 -6.96
N PRO A 160 6.80 13.33 -7.58
CA PRO A 160 8.24 13.46 -7.63
C PRO A 160 8.64 14.83 -8.19
N GLU A 161 9.51 15.51 -7.47
CA GLU A 161 10.07 16.79 -7.85
C GLU A 161 11.60 16.65 -7.84
N LEU A 162 12.21 16.92 -8.98
CA LEU A 162 13.66 16.92 -9.14
C LEU A 162 14.20 18.34 -8.95
N VAL A 163 15.16 18.48 -8.06
CA VAL A 163 15.82 19.75 -7.74
C VAL A 163 17.32 19.57 -7.94
N MET A 164 17.95 20.52 -8.61
CA MET A 164 19.39 20.60 -8.77
C MET A 164 19.92 21.82 -8.01
N GLN A 165 20.94 21.62 -7.19
CA GLN A 165 21.71 22.68 -6.57
C GLN A 165 23.12 22.71 -7.17
N ALA A 166 23.37 23.74 -7.98
CA ALA A 166 24.62 23.93 -8.70
C ALA A 166 25.18 25.36 -8.56
N ASP A 167 24.55 26.23 -7.72
CA ASP A 167 25.01 27.60 -7.53
C ASP A 167 26.30 27.61 -6.69
N PRO A 168 27.45 28.02 -7.27
CA PRO A 168 28.74 28.02 -6.58
C PRO A 168 28.82 29.02 -5.42
N LYS A 169 27.81 29.84 -5.21
CA LYS A 169 27.80 30.87 -4.16
C LYS A 169 27.05 30.44 -2.90
N THR A 170 26.36 29.30 -2.95
CA THR A 170 25.49 28.89 -1.86
C THR A 170 25.55 27.38 -1.59
N GLY A 171 25.31 27.01 -0.33
CA GLY A 171 25.12 25.62 0.10
C GLY A 171 26.36 24.73 -0.14
N VAL A 172 26.10 23.45 -0.39
CA VAL A 172 27.13 22.39 -0.53
C VAL A 172 28.03 22.65 -1.74
N THR A 173 27.53 23.30 -2.77
CA THR A 173 28.35 23.68 -3.94
C THR A 173 29.43 24.68 -3.57
N PHE A 174 29.15 25.58 -2.62
CA PHE A 174 30.17 26.52 -2.12
C PHE A 174 31.11 25.86 -1.10
N THR A 175 30.63 25.02 -0.21
CA THR A 175 31.44 24.44 0.86
C THR A 175 32.29 23.25 0.41
N ASP A 176 31.73 22.40 -0.48
CA ASP A 176 32.33 21.10 -0.82
C ASP A 176 32.58 20.91 -2.32
N ASN A 177 32.37 21.96 -3.14
CA ASN A 177 32.51 21.94 -4.60
C ASN A 177 31.71 20.79 -5.26
N GLN A 178 30.49 20.56 -4.78
CA GLN A 178 29.61 19.50 -5.27
C GLN A 178 28.34 20.05 -5.91
N ILE A 179 27.90 19.43 -6.97
CA ILE A 179 26.56 19.61 -7.55
C ILE A 179 25.67 18.52 -6.95
N VAL A 180 24.54 18.93 -6.38
CA VAL A 180 23.60 18.02 -5.73
C VAL A 180 22.31 17.94 -6.53
N PHE A 181 21.90 16.73 -6.84
CA PHE A 181 20.62 16.41 -7.47
C PHE A 181 19.76 15.67 -6.45
N GLY A 182 18.60 16.20 -6.16
CA GLY A 182 17.66 15.60 -5.20
C GLY A 182 16.30 15.37 -5.84
N ALA A 183 15.76 14.20 -5.67
CA ALA A 183 14.37 13.89 -5.95
C ALA A 183 13.60 13.76 -4.63
N SER A 184 12.44 14.36 -4.53
CA SER A 184 11.59 14.16 -3.36
C SER A 184 10.13 14.01 -3.75
N LEU A 185 9.42 13.16 -3.02
CA LEU A 185 8.00 12.94 -3.19
C LEU A 185 7.32 12.73 -1.85
N ARG A 186 6.02 12.85 -1.81
CA ARG A 186 5.27 12.59 -0.58
C ARG A 186 4.03 11.75 -0.87
N SER A 187 4.05 10.52 -0.38
CA SER A 187 3.00 9.54 -0.63
C SER A 187 2.97 8.47 0.45
N ASN A 188 1.94 7.65 0.46
CA ASN A 188 1.90 6.41 1.21
C ASN A 188 0.83 5.47 0.64
N VAL A 189 0.83 4.23 1.08
CA VAL A 189 -0.18 3.22 0.79
C VAL A 189 -0.87 2.81 2.07
N GLY A 190 -2.13 2.49 1.97
CA GLY A 190 -2.93 1.90 3.05
C GLY A 190 -3.96 0.93 2.49
N TYR A 191 -4.69 0.33 3.40
CA TYR A 191 -5.67 -0.71 3.08
C TYR A 191 -7.07 -0.10 2.95
N GLY A 192 -7.82 -0.57 1.96
CA GLY A 192 -9.23 -0.31 1.80
C GLY A 192 -10.06 -1.44 2.40
N PHE A 193 -11.01 -1.99 1.62
CA PHE A 193 -11.85 -3.07 2.09
C PHE A 193 -11.18 -4.44 1.92
N TRP A 194 -10.98 -5.16 3.02
CA TRP A 194 -10.45 -6.52 3.03
C TRP A 194 -11.39 -7.52 2.31
N GLN A 195 -12.70 -7.26 2.32
CA GLN A 195 -13.71 -8.08 1.61
C GLN A 195 -13.47 -8.19 0.10
N MET A 196 -12.70 -7.24 -0.46
CA MET A 196 -12.34 -7.20 -1.87
C MET A 196 -11.03 -7.90 -2.18
N ALA A 197 -10.39 -8.54 -1.20
CA ALA A 197 -9.14 -9.23 -1.37
C ALA A 197 -9.13 -10.56 -0.62
N GLN A 198 -8.51 -11.55 -1.22
CA GLN A 198 -8.26 -12.85 -0.62
C GLN A 198 -6.79 -13.23 -0.83
N MET A 199 -6.21 -13.87 0.16
CA MET A 199 -4.86 -14.43 0.09
C MET A 199 -4.90 -15.93 0.34
N MET A 200 -4.19 -16.68 -0.48
CA MET A 200 -3.97 -18.11 -0.29
C MET A 200 -2.46 -18.37 -0.16
N LYS A 201 -2.03 -18.87 0.97
CA LYS A 201 -0.66 -19.39 1.17
C LYS A 201 -0.60 -20.84 0.70
N ALA A 202 -0.09 -21.03 -0.50
CA ALA A 202 0.06 -22.34 -1.14
C ALA A 202 1.31 -22.36 -2.04
N PRO A 203 1.96 -23.52 -2.23
CA PRO A 203 3.08 -23.63 -3.16
C PRO A 203 2.65 -23.35 -4.60
N LEU A 204 3.59 -22.83 -5.41
CA LEU A 204 3.35 -22.51 -6.82
C LEU A 204 3.13 -23.76 -7.68
N ASN A 205 3.69 -24.90 -7.26
CA ASN A 205 3.52 -26.21 -7.90
C ASN A 205 3.09 -27.20 -6.84
N SER A 206 1.94 -27.82 -7.05
CA SER A 206 1.51 -29.01 -6.33
C SER A 206 1.84 -30.22 -7.20
N ASP A 207 3.10 -30.64 -7.23
CA ASP A 207 3.44 -31.95 -7.71
C ASP A 207 3.21 -33.01 -6.61
#